data_6552486a9df1c38ebc8c89ce94fe0e47
#
_entry.id   6552486a9df1c38ebc8c89ce94fe0e47
#
_cell.length_a   1.000
_cell.length_b   1.000
_cell.length_c   1.000
_cell.angle_alpha   90.00
_cell.angle_beta   90.00
_cell.angle_gamma   90.00
#
_symmetry.space_group_name_H-M   'P 1'
#
loop_
_entity.id
_entity.type
_entity.pdbx_description
1 polymer ?
#
loop_
_entity_poly.entity_id
_entity_poly.type
_entity_poly.pdbx_seq_one_letter_code
_entity_poly.pdbx_strand_id
1 'polypeptide(L)'
;GVWGMILTSFYFSIGGMLALAVYGLCRYIKMEEKAEGVAKVTVWRDFIKAAAGYVFSMGISVLLSGILLVPTTYSLIQGNHIQSGYTWKDLLFPKMPVEELFCQPYGVGLTTLLLTALLTGLFYRKWQERLLSQISLVLLVIPAFAWVLNGGLYIRGKVWIPFLPLFCYMIAIYIKKQTEKQVNVKISATAYLVTLLFVWHADTKYSFILLAEGIALLVFYLAF
;
A
#
# COMPACT_ATOMS: atom_id res chain seq x y z
N GLY A 1 10.41 -16.34 -6.68
CA GLY A 1 9.88 -15.16 -7.34
C GLY A 1 8.35 -15.20 -7.45
N VAL A 2 7.81 -14.42 -8.36
CA VAL A 2 6.35 -14.22 -8.54
C VAL A 2 5.59 -15.53 -8.78
N TRP A 3 6.16 -16.44 -9.53
CA TRP A 3 5.59 -17.78 -9.75
C TRP A 3 5.31 -18.52 -8.42
N GLY A 4 6.27 -18.53 -7.51
CA GLY A 4 6.07 -19.13 -6.18
C GLY A 4 4.98 -18.41 -5.37
N MET A 5 4.86 -17.11 -5.48
CA MET A 5 3.75 -16.35 -4.84
C MET A 5 2.39 -16.78 -5.38
N ILE A 6 2.26 -16.99 -6.68
CA ILE A 6 1.00 -17.43 -7.29
C ILE A 6 0.65 -18.86 -6.84
N LEU A 7 1.63 -19.75 -6.77
CA LEU A 7 1.43 -21.13 -6.33
C LEU A 7 1.05 -21.23 -4.85
N THR A 8 1.61 -20.37 -3.99
CA THR A 8 1.34 -20.40 -2.55
C THR A 8 0.05 -19.69 -2.18
N SER A 9 -0.31 -18.63 -2.88
CA SER A 9 -1.54 -17.88 -2.63
C SER A 9 -1.97 -17.07 -3.85
N PHE A 10 -2.84 -17.66 -4.65
CA PHE A 10 -3.46 -16.94 -5.78
C PHE A 10 -4.11 -15.63 -5.36
N TYR A 11 -4.80 -15.64 -4.23
CA TYR A 11 -5.52 -14.48 -3.71
C TYR A 11 -4.60 -13.28 -3.44
N PHE A 12 -3.43 -13.53 -2.84
CA PHE A 12 -2.49 -12.46 -2.51
C PHE A 12 -1.52 -12.11 -3.64
N SER A 13 -1.44 -12.92 -4.68
CA SER A 13 -0.47 -12.72 -5.77
C SER A 13 -0.72 -11.43 -6.55
N ILE A 14 -1.98 -11.09 -6.81
CA ILE A 14 -2.35 -9.86 -7.53
C ILE A 14 -1.92 -8.63 -6.73
N GLY A 15 -2.21 -8.60 -5.42
CA GLY A 15 -1.76 -7.53 -4.53
C GLY A 15 -0.24 -7.42 -4.46
N GLY A 16 0.47 -8.55 -4.38
CA GLY A 16 1.94 -8.59 -4.39
C GLY A 16 2.55 -8.07 -5.70
N MET A 17 1.97 -8.44 -6.84
CA MET A 17 2.38 -7.89 -8.14
C MET A 17 2.18 -6.39 -8.21
N LEU A 18 1.04 -5.88 -7.75
CA LEU A 18 0.79 -4.45 -7.70
C LEU A 18 1.76 -3.71 -6.75
N ALA A 19 2.03 -4.26 -5.57
CA ALA A 19 3.01 -3.69 -4.63
C ALA A 19 4.41 -3.60 -5.24
N LEU A 20 4.84 -4.64 -5.96
CA LEU A 20 6.11 -4.65 -6.69
C LEU A 20 6.12 -3.64 -7.83
N ALA A 21 5.01 -3.45 -8.56
CA ALA A 21 4.89 -2.45 -9.61
C ALA A 21 5.03 -1.03 -9.04
N VAL A 22 4.34 -0.73 -7.94
CA VAL A 22 4.43 0.57 -7.26
C VAL A 22 5.85 0.85 -6.77
N TYR A 23 6.48 -0.12 -6.12
CA TYR A 23 7.87 0.01 -5.69
C TYR A 23 8.83 0.19 -6.86
N GLY A 24 8.68 -0.62 -7.92
CA GLY A 24 9.50 -0.55 -9.12
C GLY A 24 9.39 0.79 -9.84
N LEU A 25 8.18 1.33 -9.96
CA LEU A 25 7.93 2.66 -10.51
C LEU A 25 8.67 3.75 -9.74
N CYS A 26 8.50 3.76 -8.41
CA CYS A 26 9.16 4.77 -7.55
C CYS A 26 10.69 4.64 -7.58
N ARG A 27 11.21 3.41 -7.68
CA ARG A 27 12.65 3.19 -7.81
C ARG A 27 13.20 3.62 -9.17
N TYR A 28 12.44 3.39 -10.25
CA TYR A 28 12.81 3.81 -11.60
C TYR A 28 12.94 5.34 -11.68
N ILE A 29 11.96 6.07 -11.17
CA ILE A 29 11.98 7.54 -11.10
C ILE A 29 13.22 8.03 -10.34
N LYS A 30 13.65 7.33 -9.28
CA LYS A 30 14.86 7.68 -8.54
C LYS A 30 16.14 7.47 -9.33
N MET A 31 16.19 6.48 -10.22
CA MET A 31 17.35 6.25 -11.08
C MET A 31 17.49 7.31 -12.16
N GLU A 32 16.36 7.77 -12.69
CA GLU A 32 16.28 8.84 -13.67
C GLU A 32 16.80 10.18 -13.12
N GLU A 33 16.44 10.55 -11.88
CA GLU A 33 16.92 11.78 -11.23
C GLU A 33 18.47 11.83 -11.11
N LYS A 34 19.11 10.66 -11.02
CA LYS A 34 20.59 10.57 -10.98
C LYS A 34 21.26 10.66 -12.33
N ALA A 35 20.52 10.48 -13.41
CA ALA A 35 21.01 10.51 -14.78
C ALA A 35 20.84 11.90 -15.42
N GLU A 36 21.13 12.96 -14.67
CA GLU A 36 21.13 14.34 -15.19
C GLU A 36 22.09 14.44 -16.38
N GLY A 37 21.55 14.68 -17.57
CA GLY A 37 22.31 14.80 -18.83
C GLY A 37 21.86 13.85 -19.95
N VAL A 38 21.00 12.89 -19.68
CA VAL A 38 20.45 11.99 -20.70
C VAL A 38 19.21 12.61 -21.36
N ALA A 39 19.10 12.54 -22.69
CA ALA A 39 17.96 13.09 -23.40
C ALA A 39 16.64 12.47 -22.95
N LYS A 40 15.60 13.29 -22.67
CA LYS A 40 14.26 12.85 -22.19
C LYS A 40 13.64 11.72 -23.02
N VAL A 41 13.94 11.65 -24.30
CA VAL A 41 13.44 10.60 -25.22
C VAL A 41 14.03 9.23 -24.88
N THR A 42 15.29 9.16 -24.46
CA THR A 42 15.96 7.89 -24.08
C THR A 42 15.35 7.34 -22.80
N VAL A 43 15.06 8.20 -21.86
CA VAL A 43 14.45 7.85 -20.57
C VAL A 43 13.05 7.25 -20.76
N TRP A 44 12.22 7.84 -21.60
CA TRP A 44 10.87 7.35 -21.88
C TRP A 44 10.88 5.98 -22.56
N ARG A 45 11.80 5.78 -23.50
CA ARG A 45 12.01 4.50 -24.17
C ARG A 45 12.46 3.41 -23.19
N ASP A 46 13.35 3.73 -22.26
CA ASP A 46 13.88 2.78 -21.29
C ASP A 46 12.82 2.45 -20.22
N PHE A 47 11.98 3.41 -19.85
CA PHE A 47 10.79 3.17 -19.01
C PHE A 47 9.83 2.18 -19.67
N ILE A 48 9.47 2.39 -20.95
CA ILE A 48 8.58 1.48 -21.68
C ILE A 48 9.18 0.07 -21.75
N LYS A 49 10.49 -0.05 -22.01
CA LYS A 49 11.17 -1.35 -22.03
C LYS A 49 11.15 -2.03 -20.67
N ALA A 50 11.40 -1.29 -19.59
CA ALA A 50 11.35 -1.82 -18.22
C ALA A 50 9.92 -2.26 -17.85
N ALA A 51 8.91 -1.45 -18.16
CA ALA A 51 7.51 -1.77 -17.95
C ALA A 51 7.06 -3.00 -18.77
N ALA A 52 7.46 -3.07 -20.05
CA ALA A 52 7.17 -4.21 -20.91
C ALA A 52 7.85 -5.50 -20.38
N GLY A 53 9.10 -5.42 -19.94
CA GLY A 53 9.81 -6.53 -19.33
C GLY A 53 9.14 -7.01 -18.04
N TYR A 54 8.64 -6.08 -17.22
CA TYR A 54 7.87 -6.41 -16.03
C TYR A 54 6.57 -7.14 -16.39
N VAL A 55 5.75 -6.58 -17.27
CA VAL A 55 4.48 -7.18 -17.71
C VAL A 55 4.72 -8.55 -18.36
N PHE A 56 5.76 -8.70 -19.18
CA PHE A 56 6.11 -9.96 -19.79
C PHE A 56 6.50 -11.03 -18.76
N SER A 57 7.33 -10.67 -17.77
CA SER A 57 7.71 -11.58 -16.68
C SER A 57 6.53 -11.99 -15.83
N MET A 58 5.59 -11.06 -15.55
CA MET A 58 4.34 -11.35 -14.86
C MET A 58 3.45 -12.28 -15.69
N GLY A 59 3.30 -12.01 -16.99
CA GLY A 59 2.54 -12.85 -17.91
C GLY A 59 3.04 -14.30 -17.94
N ILE A 60 4.35 -14.50 -18.05
CA ILE A 60 4.97 -15.84 -17.99
C ILE A 60 4.67 -16.51 -16.64
N SER A 61 4.79 -15.77 -15.54
CA SER A 61 4.52 -16.32 -14.20
C SER A 61 3.06 -16.77 -14.06
N VAL A 62 2.11 -16.02 -14.60
CA VAL A 62 0.69 -16.37 -14.64
C VAL A 62 0.44 -17.59 -15.51
N LEU A 63 1.04 -17.65 -16.71
CA LEU A 63 0.91 -18.80 -17.61
C LEU A 63 1.46 -20.09 -16.98
N LEU A 64 2.63 -20.02 -16.37
CA LEU A 64 3.23 -21.18 -15.67
C LEU A 64 2.37 -21.65 -14.49
N SER A 65 1.60 -20.74 -13.88
CA SER A 65 0.68 -21.07 -12.79
C SER A 65 -0.68 -21.55 -13.29
N GLY A 66 -0.91 -21.62 -14.60
CA GLY A 66 -2.20 -21.94 -15.23
C GLY A 66 -2.78 -23.27 -14.76
N ILE A 67 -1.94 -24.24 -14.41
CA ILE A 67 -2.36 -25.55 -13.88
C ILE A 67 -3.26 -25.39 -12.64
N LEU A 68 -2.96 -24.43 -11.77
CA LEU A 68 -3.75 -24.14 -10.58
C LEU A 68 -4.78 -23.01 -10.81
N LEU A 69 -4.45 -22.04 -11.64
CA LEU A 69 -5.32 -20.89 -11.90
C LEU A 69 -6.60 -21.28 -12.64
N VAL A 70 -6.51 -22.15 -13.65
CA VAL A 70 -7.67 -22.52 -14.47
C VAL A 70 -8.76 -23.20 -13.64
N PRO A 71 -8.51 -24.28 -12.88
CA PRO A 71 -9.56 -24.92 -12.08
C PRO A 71 -10.08 -24.00 -10.96
N THR A 72 -9.21 -23.17 -10.35
CA THR A 72 -9.62 -22.21 -9.31
C THR A 72 -10.55 -21.15 -9.88
N THR A 73 -10.21 -20.57 -11.04
CA THR A 73 -11.04 -19.57 -11.72
C THR A 73 -12.38 -20.18 -12.15
N TYR A 74 -12.36 -21.40 -12.68
CA TYR A 74 -13.58 -22.11 -13.07
C TYR A 74 -14.51 -22.34 -11.88
N SER A 75 -13.98 -22.80 -10.74
CA SER A 75 -14.75 -22.97 -9.50
C SER A 75 -15.30 -21.63 -8.97
N LEU A 76 -14.53 -20.55 -9.07
CA LEU A 76 -14.99 -19.21 -8.68
C LEU A 76 -16.11 -18.71 -9.57
N ILE A 77 -16.06 -18.93 -10.88
CA ILE A 77 -17.10 -18.51 -11.83
C ILE A 77 -18.40 -19.33 -11.62
N GLN A 78 -18.28 -20.62 -11.32
CA GLN A 78 -19.45 -21.47 -11.07
C GLN A 78 -20.02 -21.32 -9.65
N GLY A 79 -19.26 -20.80 -8.69
CA GLY A 79 -19.74 -20.57 -7.35
C GLY A 79 -20.85 -19.49 -7.33
N ASN A 80 -21.88 -19.72 -6.48
CA ASN A 80 -22.91 -18.72 -6.24
C ASN A 80 -22.25 -17.46 -5.60
N HIS A 81 -21.92 -16.50 -6.43
CA HIS A 81 -21.42 -15.21 -5.96
C HIS A 81 -22.58 -14.43 -5.35
N ILE A 82 -22.50 -14.16 -4.06
CA ILE A 82 -23.29 -13.11 -3.46
C ILE A 82 -22.88 -11.84 -4.20
N GLN A 83 -23.73 -11.37 -5.12
CA GLN A 83 -23.49 -10.08 -5.76
C GLN A 83 -23.48 -9.03 -4.66
N SER A 84 -22.30 -8.54 -4.35
CA SER A 84 -22.15 -7.38 -3.46
C SER A 84 -22.82 -6.22 -4.18
N GLY A 85 -23.97 -5.79 -3.68
CA GLY A 85 -24.74 -4.67 -4.23
C GLY A 85 -24.06 -3.32 -3.97
N TYR A 86 -22.74 -3.23 -4.19
CA TYR A 86 -22.00 -1.97 -4.05
C TYR A 86 -22.38 -1.02 -5.17
N THR A 87 -22.80 0.17 -4.79
CA THR A 87 -23.05 1.27 -5.73
C THR A 87 -21.70 1.89 -6.13
N TRP A 88 -21.63 2.50 -7.29
CA TRP A 88 -20.44 3.26 -7.72
C TRP A 88 -19.99 4.31 -6.69
N LYS A 89 -20.95 4.86 -5.94
CA LYS A 89 -20.65 5.79 -4.85
C LYS A 89 -19.85 5.11 -3.72
N ASP A 90 -20.22 3.88 -3.36
CA ASP A 90 -19.54 3.12 -2.30
C ASP A 90 -18.09 2.74 -2.69
N LEU A 91 -17.83 2.59 -3.99
CA LEU A 91 -16.51 2.26 -4.51
C LEU A 91 -15.60 3.48 -4.67
N LEU A 92 -16.14 4.60 -5.13
CA LEU A 92 -15.33 5.78 -5.47
C LEU A 92 -15.25 6.80 -4.34
N PHE A 93 -16.23 6.81 -3.42
CA PHE A 93 -16.20 7.77 -2.33
C PHE A 93 -15.06 7.41 -1.35
N PRO A 94 -14.15 8.34 -1.07
CA PRO A 94 -13.04 8.11 -0.16
C PRO A 94 -13.55 7.67 1.21
N LYS A 95 -13.15 6.49 1.66
CA LYS A 95 -13.49 5.97 2.97
C LYS A 95 -12.22 5.44 3.61
N MET A 96 -11.91 5.93 4.80
CA MET A 96 -10.78 5.41 5.56
C MET A 96 -11.27 4.18 6.35
N PRO A 97 -10.90 2.98 5.94
CA PRO A 97 -11.34 1.75 6.61
C PRO A 97 -10.49 1.50 7.87
N VAL A 98 -10.56 2.41 8.86
CA VAL A 98 -9.71 2.40 10.06
C VAL A 98 -9.84 1.09 10.81
N GLU A 99 -11.06 0.60 11.00
CA GLU A 99 -11.33 -0.66 11.68
C GLU A 99 -10.70 -1.86 10.98
N GLU A 100 -10.81 -1.91 9.65
CA GLU A 100 -10.26 -3.00 8.84
C GLU A 100 -8.73 -2.95 8.73
N LEU A 101 -8.14 -1.77 8.88
CA LEU A 101 -6.69 -1.60 8.81
C LEU A 101 -5.99 -1.99 10.12
N PHE A 102 -6.58 -1.66 11.27
CA PHE A 102 -5.85 -1.77 12.53
C PHE A 102 -6.00 -3.14 13.20
N CYS A 103 -7.16 -3.53 13.65
CA CYS A 103 -7.22 -4.58 14.67
C CYS A 103 -8.37 -5.57 14.56
N GLN A 104 -9.05 -5.68 13.45
CA GLN A 104 -10.13 -6.67 13.32
C GLN A 104 -9.59 -8.06 12.96
N PRO A 105 -10.37 -9.15 13.18
CA PRO A 105 -9.96 -10.52 12.84
C PRO A 105 -9.52 -10.70 11.39
N TYR A 106 -9.93 -9.80 10.52
CA TYR A 106 -9.56 -9.75 9.11
C TYR A 106 -8.75 -8.50 8.76
N GLY A 107 -8.31 -7.75 9.76
CA GLY A 107 -7.47 -6.57 9.61
C GLY A 107 -6.04 -6.92 9.26
N VAL A 108 -5.32 -5.93 8.77
CA VAL A 108 -3.92 -6.09 8.35
C VAL A 108 -2.94 -5.93 9.52
N GLY A 109 -3.44 -5.48 10.68
CA GLY A 109 -2.60 -5.20 11.85
C GLY A 109 -1.67 -4.00 11.62
N LEU A 110 -2.12 -3.02 10.84
CA LEU A 110 -1.39 -1.78 10.64
C LEU A 110 -1.45 -0.92 11.90
N THR A 111 -0.46 -0.07 12.05
CA THR A 111 -0.27 0.76 13.22
C THR A 111 -0.52 2.24 12.89
N THR A 112 -0.78 3.06 13.92
CA THR A 112 -0.90 4.52 13.77
C THR A 112 0.38 5.12 13.17
N LEU A 113 1.52 4.46 13.38
CA LEU A 113 2.81 4.82 12.83
C LEU A 113 2.80 4.84 11.30
N LEU A 114 2.13 3.86 10.65
CA LEU A 114 2.03 3.85 9.20
C LEU A 114 1.26 5.06 8.67
N LEU A 115 0.08 5.35 9.22
CA LEU A 115 -0.71 6.51 8.77
C LEU A 115 0.05 7.81 8.99
N THR A 116 0.72 7.96 10.14
CA THR A 116 1.58 9.09 10.43
C THR A 116 2.72 9.20 9.42
N ALA A 117 3.36 8.09 9.08
CA ALA A 117 4.43 8.06 8.08
C ALA A 117 3.93 8.44 6.69
N LEU A 118 2.74 7.94 6.28
CA LEU A 118 2.12 8.27 5.00
C LEU A 118 1.73 9.74 4.91
N LEU A 119 1.06 10.28 5.93
CA LEU A 119 0.64 11.68 5.97
C LEU A 119 1.86 12.62 5.99
N THR A 120 2.87 12.31 6.80
CA THR A 120 4.13 13.05 6.82
C THR A 120 4.85 12.97 5.47
N GLY A 121 4.79 11.81 4.83
CA GLY A 121 5.39 11.54 3.54
C GLY A 121 4.88 12.43 2.40
N LEU A 122 3.67 12.97 2.51
CA LEU A 122 3.13 13.96 1.56
C LEU A 122 3.97 15.25 1.48
N PHE A 123 4.68 15.55 2.55
CA PHE A 123 5.49 16.77 2.69
C PHE A 123 6.98 16.51 2.47
N TYR A 124 7.39 15.29 2.05
CA TYR A 124 8.80 15.02 1.76
C TYR A 124 9.30 15.85 0.58
N ARG A 125 10.53 16.33 0.71
CA ARG A 125 11.19 17.12 -0.34
C ARG A 125 11.50 16.26 -1.58
N LYS A 126 11.83 14.99 -1.38
CA LYS A 126 12.12 14.07 -2.48
C LYS A 126 10.82 13.60 -3.14
N TRP A 127 10.70 13.90 -4.42
CA TRP A 127 9.53 13.58 -5.23
C TRP A 127 9.11 12.11 -5.16
N GLN A 128 10.07 11.19 -5.25
CA GLN A 128 9.79 9.76 -5.27
C GLN A 128 9.16 9.25 -3.98
N GLU A 129 9.69 9.71 -2.83
CA GLU A 129 9.19 9.33 -1.52
C GLU A 129 7.80 9.95 -1.28
N ARG A 130 7.59 11.17 -1.77
CA ARG A 130 6.28 11.83 -1.75
C ARG A 130 5.27 11.11 -2.63
N LEU A 131 5.66 10.74 -3.86
CA LEU A 131 4.83 10.00 -4.80
C LEU A 131 4.42 8.64 -4.22
N LEU A 132 5.36 7.93 -3.58
CA LEU A 132 5.09 6.65 -2.93
C LEU A 132 4.03 6.80 -1.83
N SER A 133 4.14 7.85 -1.00
CA SER A 133 3.15 8.15 0.04
C SER A 133 1.78 8.49 -0.56
N GLN A 134 1.73 9.28 -1.63
CA GLN A 134 0.50 9.64 -2.32
C GLN A 134 -0.19 8.39 -2.90
N ILE A 135 0.54 7.56 -3.64
CA ILE A 135 -0.01 6.33 -4.23
C ILE A 135 -0.52 5.40 -3.13
N SER A 136 0.25 5.20 -2.07
CA SER A 136 -0.15 4.34 -0.95
C SER A 136 -1.40 4.84 -0.24
N LEU A 137 -1.53 6.15 -0.02
CA LEU A 137 -2.75 6.74 0.56
C LEU A 137 -3.95 6.58 -0.37
N VAL A 138 -3.79 6.86 -1.66
CA VAL A 138 -4.86 6.70 -2.66
C VAL A 138 -5.35 5.25 -2.69
N LEU A 139 -4.43 4.28 -2.70
CA LEU A 139 -4.77 2.86 -2.66
C LEU A 139 -5.55 2.50 -1.40
N LEU A 140 -5.15 3.00 -0.23
CA LEU A 140 -5.79 2.68 1.04
C LEU A 140 -7.16 3.34 1.21
N VAL A 141 -7.32 4.59 0.72
CA VAL A 141 -8.51 5.42 0.98
C VAL A 141 -9.64 5.15 -0.01
N ILE A 142 -9.33 4.73 -1.25
CA ILE A 142 -10.33 4.46 -2.27
C ILE A 142 -10.75 2.98 -2.22
N PRO A 143 -11.99 2.66 -1.80
CA PRO A 143 -12.45 1.28 -1.64
C PRO A 143 -12.44 0.46 -2.94
N ALA A 144 -12.52 1.12 -4.10
CA ALA A 144 -12.47 0.46 -5.41
C ALA A 144 -11.21 -0.40 -5.58
N PHE A 145 -10.05 0.03 -5.04
CA PHE A 145 -8.83 -0.78 -5.13
C PHE A 145 -8.94 -2.06 -4.31
N ALA A 146 -9.48 -1.98 -3.09
CA ALA A 146 -9.71 -3.16 -2.27
C ALA A 146 -10.73 -4.10 -2.93
N TRP A 147 -11.77 -3.56 -3.54
CA TRP A 147 -12.76 -4.34 -4.29
C TRP A 147 -12.15 -5.04 -5.51
N VAL A 148 -11.39 -4.34 -6.34
CA VAL A 148 -10.71 -4.91 -7.51
C VAL A 148 -9.71 -6.00 -7.10
N LEU A 149 -8.91 -5.74 -6.06
CA LEU A 149 -7.92 -6.71 -5.57
C LEU A 149 -8.56 -7.94 -4.93
N ASN A 150 -9.82 -7.83 -4.47
CA ASN A 150 -10.64 -8.96 -4.01
C ASN A 150 -11.44 -9.62 -5.14
N GLY A 151 -11.09 -9.40 -6.39
CA GLY A 151 -11.76 -9.99 -7.56
C GLY A 151 -13.16 -9.46 -7.82
N GLY A 152 -13.49 -8.25 -7.36
CA GLY A 152 -14.80 -7.63 -7.55
C GLY A 152 -15.91 -8.17 -6.62
N LEU A 153 -15.56 -8.96 -5.61
CA LEU A 153 -16.55 -9.65 -4.75
C LEU A 153 -16.94 -8.84 -3.51
N TYR A 154 -15.96 -8.28 -2.81
CA TYR A 154 -16.19 -7.57 -1.55
C TYR A 154 -15.04 -6.61 -1.21
N ILE A 155 -15.30 -5.70 -0.28
CA ILE A 155 -14.29 -4.76 0.25
C ILE A 155 -13.85 -5.28 1.62
N ARG A 156 -12.58 -5.70 1.76
CA ARG A 156 -11.98 -6.13 3.04
C ARG A 156 -10.50 -5.79 3.12
N GLY A 157 -10.04 -5.44 4.31
CA GLY A 157 -8.67 -4.99 4.56
C GLY A 157 -7.58 -6.03 4.33
N LYS A 158 -7.88 -7.34 4.43
CA LYS A 158 -6.89 -8.42 4.21
C LYS A 158 -6.16 -8.37 2.87
N VAL A 159 -6.73 -7.70 1.89
CA VAL A 159 -6.12 -7.51 0.56
C VAL A 159 -4.82 -6.71 0.61
N TRP A 160 -4.59 -5.96 1.68
CA TRP A 160 -3.39 -5.17 1.88
C TRP A 160 -2.22 -5.95 2.50
N ILE A 161 -2.41 -7.21 2.90
CA ILE A 161 -1.33 -8.05 3.46
C ILE A 161 -0.10 -8.10 2.54
N PRO A 162 -0.21 -8.26 1.19
CA PRO A 162 0.94 -8.25 0.30
C PRO A 162 1.68 -6.92 0.23
N PHE A 163 1.07 -5.83 0.68
CA PHE A 163 1.68 -4.49 0.73
C PHE A 163 2.47 -4.25 2.02
N LEU A 164 2.39 -5.15 3.02
CA LEU A 164 3.10 -4.97 4.28
C LEU A 164 4.60 -4.68 4.12
N PRO A 165 5.36 -5.36 3.24
CA PRO A 165 6.77 -5.02 3.04
C PRO A 165 6.97 -3.58 2.54
N LEU A 166 6.08 -3.09 1.67
CA LEU A 166 6.10 -1.72 1.17
C LEU A 166 5.77 -0.73 2.29
N PHE A 167 4.79 -1.04 3.12
CA PHE A 167 4.42 -0.22 4.27
C PHE A 167 5.54 -0.17 5.32
N CYS A 168 6.17 -1.29 5.63
CA CYS A 168 7.34 -1.34 6.51
C CYS A 168 8.51 -0.50 5.95
N TYR A 169 8.73 -0.54 4.64
CA TYR A 169 9.73 0.30 3.98
C TYR A 169 9.42 1.79 4.17
N MET A 170 8.16 2.19 4.08
CA MET A 170 7.75 3.59 4.28
C MET A 170 7.93 4.04 5.73
N ILE A 171 7.61 3.18 6.68
CA ILE A 171 7.88 3.42 8.12
C ILE A 171 9.39 3.59 8.34
N ALA A 172 10.21 2.73 7.74
CA ALA A 172 11.66 2.83 7.85
C ALA A 172 12.21 4.15 7.28
N ILE A 173 11.68 4.61 6.14
CA ILE A 173 12.02 5.94 5.60
C ILE A 173 11.63 7.05 6.58
N TYR A 174 10.43 6.97 7.16
CA TYR A 174 9.95 7.94 8.12
C TYR A 174 10.84 8.02 9.35
N ILE A 175 11.14 6.89 9.99
CA ILE A 175 12.03 6.82 11.16
C ILE A 175 13.41 7.39 10.83
N LYS A 176 14.01 6.96 9.70
CA LYS A 176 15.30 7.47 9.24
C LYS A 176 15.29 8.99 9.10
N LYS A 177 14.28 9.56 8.48
CA LYS A 177 14.18 11.01 8.27
C LYS A 177 13.95 11.78 9.57
N GLN A 178 13.29 11.19 10.54
CA GLN A 178 13.13 11.78 11.87
C GLN A 178 14.47 11.83 12.60
N THR A 179 15.20 10.72 12.62
CA THR A 179 16.53 10.65 13.26
C THR A 179 17.54 11.58 12.60
N GLU A 180 17.48 11.75 11.28
CA GLU A 180 18.33 12.65 10.52
C GLU A 180 17.83 14.13 10.55
N LYS A 181 16.76 14.44 11.28
CA LYS A 181 16.11 15.79 11.39
C LYS A 181 15.77 16.40 10.03
N GLN A 182 15.48 15.55 9.04
CA GLN A 182 15.10 15.98 7.67
C GLN A 182 13.62 16.35 7.54
N VAL A 183 12.82 16.06 8.55
CA VAL A 183 11.38 16.35 8.59
C VAL A 183 11.12 17.38 9.68
N ASN A 184 10.23 18.32 9.38
CA ASN A 184 9.78 19.28 10.37
C ASN A 184 8.91 18.57 11.42
N VAL A 185 9.33 18.65 12.68
CA VAL A 185 8.64 18.05 13.82
C VAL A 185 7.17 18.49 13.88
N LYS A 186 6.86 19.74 13.53
CA LYS A 186 5.47 20.25 13.51
C LYS A 186 4.60 19.48 12.50
N ILE A 187 5.12 19.19 11.30
CA ILE A 187 4.39 18.42 10.27
C ILE A 187 4.13 17.02 10.77
N SER A 188 5.11 16.39 11.36
CA SER A 188 5.00 15.04 11.90
C SER A 188 4.02 14.96 13.08
N ALA A 189 4.09 15.93 14.00
CA ALA A 189 3.16 16.03 15.11
C ALA A 189 1.72 16.28 14.62
N THR A 190 1.52 17.16 13.63
CA THR A 190 0.20 17.39 13.03
C THR A 190 -0.33 16.15 12.35
N ALA A 191 0.50 15.42 11.58
CA ALA A 191 0.14 14.16 10.94
C ALA A 191 -0.29 13.11 11.98
N TYR A 192 0.43 13.04 13.09
CA TYR A 192 0.09 12.15 14.19
C TYR A 192 -1.25 12.53 14.86
N LEU A 193 -1.48 13.81 15.14
CA LEU A 193 -2.76 14.28 15.69
C LEU A 193 -3.93 13.98 14.76
N VAL A 194 -3.75 14.17 13.44
CA VAL A 194 -4.77 13.81 12.45
C VAL A 194 -5.02 12.30 12.49
N THR A 195 -3.99 11.48 12.58
CA THR A 195 -4.12 10.03 12.71
C THR A 195 -4.91 9.65 13.96
N LEU A 196 -4.63 10.29 15.10
CA LEU A 196 -5.38 10.06 16.35
C LEU A 196 -6.86 10.42 16.22
N LEU A 197 -7.20 11.51 15.51
CA LEU A 197 -8.60 11.88 15.27
C LEU A 197 -9.33 10.81 14.45
N PHE A 198 -8.69 10.24 13.43
CA PHE A 198 -9.26 9.12 12.68
C PHE A 198 -9.49 7.89 13.54
N VAL A 199 -8.51 7.55 14.39
CA VAL A 199 -8.62 6.40 15.30
C VAL A 199 -9.65 6.61 16.39
N TRP A 200 -9.75 7.82 16.94
CA TRP A 200 -10.76 8.16 17.96
C TRP A 200 -12.19 7.99 17.45
N HIS A 201 -12.42 8.27 16.19
CA HIS A 201 -13.75 8.14 15.57
C HIS A 201 -14.11 6.68 15.23
N ALA A 202 -13.13 5.78 15.22
CA ALA A 202 -13.35 4.35 15.04
C ALA A 202 -13.61 3.70 16.41
N ASP A 203 -14.78 3.09 16.57
CA ASP A 203 -15.14 2.33 17.78
C ASP A 203 -14.32 1.03 17.82
N THR A 204 -13.10 1.12 18.34
CA THR A 204 -12.16 0.00 18.35
C THR A 204 -12.00 -0.56 19.76
N LYS A 205 -12.18 -1.88 19.90
CA LYS A 205 -11.83 -2.64 21.11
C LYS A 205 -10.34 -2.54 21.47
N TYR A 206 -9.53 -1.94 20.61
CA TYR A 206 -8.07 -1.91 20.67
C TYR A 206 -7.51 -0.51 20.89
N SER A 207 -8.36 0.43 21.33
CA SER A 207 -7.96 1.81 21.65
C SER A 207 -6.75 1.88 22.59
N PHE A 208 -6.60 0.91 23.49
CA PHE A 208 -5.47 0.83 24.39
C PHE A 208 -4.14 0.58 23.66
N ILE A 209 -4.12 -0.33 22.67
CA ILE A 209 -2.91 -0.61 21.88
C ILE A 209 -2.50 0.63 21.07
N LEU A 210 -3.48 1.29 20.45
CA LEU A 210 -3.26 2.51 19.68
C LEU A 210 -2.75 3.66 20.57
N LEU A 211 -3.26 3.73 21.81
CA LEU A 211 -2.81 4.72 22.78
C LEU A 211 -1.39 4.44 23.27
N ALA A 212 -1.05 3.16 23.53
CA ALA A 212 0.30 2.74 23.91
C ALA A 212 1.32 3.03 22.79
N GLU A 213 0.94 2.78 21.54
CA GLU A 213 1.75 3.12 20.37
C GLU A 213 1.95 4.63 20.25
N GLY A 214 0.92 5.41 20.51
CA GLY A 214 0.98 6.86 20.55
C GLY A 214 1.94 7.39 21.60
N ILE A 215 1.91 6.82 22.80
CA ILE A 215 2.85 7.15 23.87
C ILE A 215 4.29 6.79 23.44
N ALA A 216 4.51 5.62 22.85
CA ALA A 216 5.81 5.21 22.36
C ALA A 216 6.36 6.18 21.29
N LEU A 217 5.51 6.64 20.37
CA LEU A 217 5.86 7.67 19.40
C LEU A 217 6.20 9.01 20.05
N LEU A 218 5.43 9.43 21.05
CA LEU A 218 5.70 10.66 21.78
C LEU A 218 7.06 10.59 22.49
N VAL A 219 7.34 9.47 23.17
CA VAL A 219 8.64 9.23 23.82
C VAL A 219 9.77 9.28 22.79
N PHE A 220 9.58 8.63 21.64
CA PHE A 220 10.54 8.71 20.54
C PHE A 220 10.81 10.15 20.07
N TYR A 221 9.76 10.96 19.91
CA TYR A 221 9.90 12.37 19.53
C TYR A 221 10.61 13.23 20.57
N LEU A 222 10.44 12.93 21.85
CA LEU A 222 11.11 13.65 22.93
C LEU A 222 12.57 13.24 23.10
N ALA A 223 12.93 12.00 22.69
CA ALA A 223 14.27 11.45 22.81
C ALA A 223 15.20 11.87 21.63
N PHE A 224 14.68 12.20 20.48
CA PHE A 224 15.41 12.52 19.24
C PHE A 224 15.02 13.86 18.64
#